data_6a3312e4ee4ee1c5d4dcf52074d865ba
#
_entry.id   6a3312e4ee4ee1c5d4dcf52074d865ba
#
_cell.length_a   1.000
_cell.length_b   1.000
_cell.length_c   1.000
_cell.angle_alpha   90.00
_cell.angle_beta   90.00
_cell.angle_gamma   90.00
#
_symmetry.space_group_name_H-M   'P 1'
#
loop_
_entity.id
_entity.type
_entity.pdbx_description
1 polymer ?
#
loop_
_entity_poly.entity_id
_entity_poly.type
_entity_poly.pdbx_seq_one_letter_code
_entity_poly.pdbx_strand_id
1 'polypeptide(L)'
;MLTGRLPQQGRTQPGSTNQNYLFHLDNLSVEYGSICALKSVQLTIYPGEILFLTGPSGAGKTSLLNVLGGYLEPTSGKAILPHQRSTKHFVSTVFQDLRLLNKKTCEDNMWMAYDSSLYGNKNEYFREMEDLSRLLGVYDHLNRKIDDCNGGLKQKVAMIRALLSKPTALLADEPTSSLDKENSYRLFEVLNHFNHKKGLTIIWATHNKELIKQFPGKIAHLDQGRLVYSGHACFI
;
A
#
# COMPACT_ATOMS: atom_id res chain seq x y z
N MET A 1 16.18 32.73 61.23
CA MET A 1 16.14 31.34 60.71
C MET A 1 15.41 31.37 59.36
N LEU A 2 16.16 31.38 58.25
CA LEU A 2 15.67 31.43 56.90
C LEU A 2 15.78 30.02 56.32
N THR A 3 14.65 29.33 56.11
CA THR A 3 14.59 28.03 55.45
C THR A 3 14.34 28.27 53.98
N GLY A 4 15.41 28.20 53.17
CA GLY A 4 15.33 28.23 51.72
C GLY A 4 14.77 26.90 51.18
N ARG A 5 13.64 26.97 50.43
CA ARG A 5 13.17 25.86 49.60
C ARG A 5 13.93 25.88 48.27
N LEU A 6 14.58 24.75 47.96
CA LEU A 6 15.16 24.48 46.66
C LEU A 6 14.06 24.30 45.60
N PRO A 7 14.23 24.83 44.39
CA PRO A 7 13.28 24.61 43.30
C PRO A 7 13.33 23.18 42.82
N GLN A 8 12.17 22.54 42.74
CA GLN A 8 12.01 21.22 42.13
C GLN A 8 12.31 21.33 40.61
N GLN A 9 13.30 20.56 40.17
CA GLN A 9 13.59 20.39 38.74
C GLN A 9 12.38 19.73 38.08
N GLY A 10 11.72 20.48 37.18
CA GLY A 10 10.65 19.99 36.33
C GLY A 10 11.17 18.83 35.48
N ARG A 11 10.50 17.68 35.57
CA ARG A 11 10.66 16.57 34.62
C ARG A 11 10.24 17.08 33.24
N THR A 12 11.21 17.34 32.38
CA THR A 12 10.98 17.51 30.94
C THR A 12 10.43 16.20 30.40
N GLN A 13 9.15 16.23 30.05
CA GLN A 13 8.56 15.19 29.20
C GLN A 13 9.34 15.17 27.88
N PRO A 14 9.69 14.01 27.33
CA PRO A 14 10.33 13.94 26.01
C PRO A 14 9.33 14.53 25.00
N GLY A 15 9.79 15.58 24.31
CA GLY A 15 8.99 16.33 23.36
C GLY A 15 8.36 15.39 22.31
N SER A 16 7.08 15.57 22.06
CA SER A 16 6.39 15.03 20.89
C SER A 16 7.04 15.66 19.65
N THR A 17 8.05 15.00 19.11
CA THR A 17 8.51 15.25 17.76
C THR A 17 7.30 15.03 16.85
N ASN A 18 6.91 16.05 16.12
CA ASN A 18 5.88 16.01 15.09
C ASN A 18 6.36 15.02 14.00
N GLN A 19 6.13 13.72 14.24
CA GLN A 19 6.62 12.64 13.38
C GLN A 19 5.70 12.55 12.16
N ASN A 20 6.12 13.19 11.07
CA ASN A 20 5.33 13.31 9.83
C ASN A 20 5.47 12.07 8.92
N TYR A 21 5.64 10.87 9.50
CA TYR A 21 5.64 9.62 8.73
C TYR A 21 4.25 8.97 8.70
N LEU A 22 3.97 8.21 7.65
CA LEU A 22 2.74 7.42 7.51
C LEU A 22 2.92 6.02 8.10
N PHE A 23 4.05 5.35 7.79
CA PHE A 23 4.44 4.07 8.37
C PHE A 23 5.82 4.19 8.99
N HIS A 24 6.02 3.54 10.13
CA HIS A 24 7.33 3.43 10.75
C HIS A 24 7.50 2.04 11.37
N LEU A 25 8.53 1.34 10.90
CA LEU A 25 8.94 0.03 11.40
C LEU A 25 10.28 0.18 12.12
N ASP A 26 10.35 -0.30 13.36
CA ASP A 26 11.56 -0.24 14.17
C ASP A 26 11.96 -1.64 14.63
N ASN A 27 13.10 -2.13 14.11
CA ASN A 27 13.67 -3.45 14.37
C ASN A 27 12.66 -4.60 14.26
N LEU A 28 11.77 -4.50 13.27
CA LEU A 28 10.64 -5.39 13.11
C LEU A 28 11.06 -6.76 12.59
N SER A 29 10.63 -7.83 13.27
CA SER A 29 10.82 -9.20 12.81
C SER A 29 9.50 -9.96 12.77
N VAL A 30 9.39 -10.90 11.83
CA VAL A 30 8.24 -11.80 11.66
C VAL A 30 8.74 -13.22 11.48
N GLU A 31 8.20 -14.13 12.29
CA GLU A 31 8.54 -15.56 12.28
C GLU A 31 7.28 -16.41 12.07
N TYR A 32 7.39 -17.43 11.23
CA TYR A 32 6.39 -18.48 11.02
C TYR A 32 7.00 -19.83 11.47
N GLY A 33 6.80 -20.19 12.73
CA GLY A 33 7.46 -21.35 13.31
C GLY A 33 8.98 -21.18 13.30
N SER A 34 9.69 -22.03 12.56
CA SER A 34 11.16 -21.96 12.42
C SER A 34 11.64 -21.02 11.30
N ILE A 35 10.71 -20.47 10.50
CA ILE A 35 11.05 -19.62 9.36
C ILE A 35 10.96 -18.15 9.76
N CYS A 36 12.09 -17.45 9.71
CA CYS A 36 12.12 -16.01 9.95
C CYS A 36 11.93 -15.27 8.61
N ALA A 37 10.72 -14.78 8.38
CA ALA A 37 10.33 -14.10 7.14
C ALA A 37 10.81 -12.65 7.05
N LEU A 38 10.90 -11.95 8.20
CA LEU A 38 11.47 -10.59 8.30
C LEU A 38 12.41 -10.54 9.51
N LYS A 39 13.57 -9.88 9.33
CA LYS A 39 14.65 -9.84 10.31
C LYS A 39 15.09 -8.41 10.57
N SER A 40 14.72 -7.85 11.73
CA SER A 40 15.12 -6.51 12.20
C SER A 40 14.95 -5.43 11.13
N VAL A 41 13.79 -5.39 10.46
CA VAL A 41 13.50 -4.42 9.40
C VAL A 41 13.30 -3.05 10.03
N GLN A 42 14.04 -2.05 9.49
CA GLN A 42 13.84 -0.63 9.78
C GLN A 42 13.37 0.06 8.50
N LEU A 43 12.20 0.67 8.52
CA LEU A 43 11.63 1.33 7.36
C LEU A 43 10.73 2.50 7.79
N THR A 44 10.92 3.64 7.14
CA THR A 44 10.03 4.80 7.32
C THR A 44 9.48 5.22 5.98
N ILE A 45 8.15 5.37 5.90
CA ILE A 45 7.44 5.80 4.69
C ILE A 45 6.65 7.06 5.04
N TYR A 46 6.82 8.09 4.22
CA TYR A 46 6.16 9.37 4.41
C TYR A 46 4.89 9.48 3.54
N PRO A 47 3.92 10.34 3.92
CA PRO A 47 2.75 10.59 3.08
C PRO A 47 3.13 11.02 1.66
N GLY A 48 2.44 10.48 0.66
CA GLY A 48 2.67 10.79 -0.75
C GLY A 48 3.92 10.15 -1.38
N GLU A 49 4.64 9.27 -0.67
CA GLU A 49 5.76 8.53 -1.25
C GLU A 49 5.29 7.39 -2.14
N ILE A 50 6.03 7.14 -3.23
CA ILE A 50 5.97 5.89 -4.00
C ILE A 50 7.18 5.05 -3.60
N LEU A 51 6.93 3.85 -3.06
CA LEU A 51 7.94 2.90 -2.64
C LEU A 51 7.81 1.60 -3.44
N PHE A 52 8.84 1.26 -4.19
CA PHE A 52 8.97 -0.05 -4.83
C PHE A 52 9.66 -1.02 -3.87
N LEU A 53 8.92 -2.06 -3.50
CA LEU A 53 9.44 -3.15 -2.67
C LEU A 53 9.96 -4.26 -3.59
N THR A 54 11.27 -4.45 -3.63
CA THR A 54 11.96 -5.37 -4.53
C THR A 54 12.62 -6.52 -3.77
N GLY A 55 13.04 -7.55 -4.48
CA GLY A 55 13.74 -8.70 -3.93
C GLY A 55 13.31 -10.01 -4.56
N PRO A 56 14.08 -11.08 -4.40
CA PRO A 56 13.75 -12.41 -4.95
C PRO A 56 12.44 -12.96 -4.37
N SER A 57 11.93 -14.04 -4.98
CA SER A 57 10.81 -14.78 -4.41
C SER A 57 11.21 -15.31 -3.01
N GLY A 58 10.30 -15.25 -2.05
CA GLY A 58 10.58 -15.66 -0.66
C GLY A 58 11.40 -14.66 0.16
N ALA A 59 11.78 -13.48 -0.36
CA ALA A 59 12.54 -12.47 0.37
C ALA A 59 11.77 -11.80 1.53
N GLY A 60 10.45 -12.02 1.66
CA GLY A 60 9.62 -11.45 2.72
C GLY A 60 8.72 -10.28 2.26
N LYS A 61 8.64 -9.97 0.96
CA LYS A 61 7.83 -8.84 0.43
C LYS A 61 6.37 -8.91 0.84
N THR A 62 5.71 -10.04 0.62
CA THR A 62 4.31 -10.25 1.02
C THR A 62 4.12 -10.16 2.53
N SER A 63 5.05 -10.70 3.33
CA SER A 63 5.01 -10.58 4.79
C SER A 63 5.12 -9.12 5.24
N LEU A 64 6.00 -8.34 4.61
CA LEU A 64 6.13 -6.91 4.89
C LEU A 64 4.86 -6.15 4.51
N LEU A 65 4.27 -6.41 3.33
CA LEU A 65 2.98 -5.82 2.94
C LEU A 65 1.86 -6.19 3.92
N ASN A 66 1.81 -7.44 4.39
CA ASN A 66 0.82 -7.87 5.37
C ASN A 66 0.98 -7.16 6.72
N VAL A 67 2.20 -6.89 7.17
CA VAL A 67 2.44 -6.07 8.37
C VAL A 67 1.98 -4.64 8.14
N LEU A 68 2.35 -4.01 7.01
CA LEU A 68 1.94 -2.64 6.67
C LEU A 68 0.42 -2.51 6.53
N GLY A 69 -0.24 -3.55 6.04
CA GLY A 69 -1.70 -3.62 5.94
C GLY A 69 -2.42 -3.92 7.27
N GLY A 70 -1.68 -4.25 8.32
CA GLY A 70 -2.25 -4.64 9.62
C GLY A 70 -2.86 -6.04 9.64
N TYR A 71 -2.54 -6.89 8.65
CA TYR A 71 -3.02 -8.29 8.56
C TYR A 71 -2.10 -9.27 9.29
N LEU A 72 -0.91 -8.83 9.68
CA LEU A 72 0.11 -9.63 10.33
C LEU A 72 0.77 -8.84 11.45
N GLU A 73 0.72 -9.37 12.66
CA GLU A 73 1.41 -8.81 13.82
C GLU A 73 2.90 -9.20 13.77
N PRO A 74 3.81 -8.28 14.09
CA PRO A 74 5.23 -8.61 14.19
C PRO A 74 5.48 -9.53 15.40
N THR A 75 6.44 -10.47 15.26
CA THR A 75 6.90 -11.32 16.35
C THR A 75 7.76 -10.53 17.34
N SER A 76 8.53 -9.54 16.85
CA SER A 76 9.30 -8.61 17.68
C SER A 76 9.48 -7.26 16.97
N GLY A 77 9.94 -6.24 17.72
CA GLY A 77 10.04 -4.88 17.23
C GLY A 77 8.71 -4.13 17.27
N LYS A 78 8.60 -3.04 16.52
CA LYS A 78 7.40 -2.18 16.51
C LYS A 78 7.01 -1.80 15.09
N ALA A 79 5.70 -1.78 14.83
CA ALA A 79 5.10 -1.18 13.64
C ALA A 79 4.14 -0.07 14.07
N ILE A 80 4.34 1.13 13.56
CA ILE A 80 3.39 2.24 13.71
C ILE A 80 2.69 2.40 12.37
N LEU A 81 1.39 2.12 12.36
CA LEU A 81 0.57 2.06 11.16
C LEU A 81 -0.43 3.22 11.12
N PRO A 82 -0.88 3.66 9.93
CA PRO A 82 -1.74 4.84 9.78
C PRO A 82 -3.04 4.76 10.58
N HIS A 83 -3.73 3.62 10.53
CA HIS A 83 -5.02 3.41 11.20
C HIS A 83 -4.93 3.47 12.74
N GLN A 84 -3.76 3.20 13.32
CA GLN A 84 -3.51 3.32 14.76
C GLN A 84 -3.42 4.77 15.23
N ARG A 85 -3.18 5.70 14.31
CA ARG A 85 -2.98 7.13 14.59
C ARG A 85 -4.18 7.99 14.28
N SER A 86 -5.01 7.58 13.33
CA SER A 86 -6.20 8.32 12.91
C SER A 86 -7.17 7.43 12.14
N THR A 87 -8.45 7.55 12.46
CA THR A 87 -9.54 6.90 11.68
C THR A 87 -9.70 7.47 10.27
N LYS A 88 -9.05 8.61 9.97
CA LYS A 88 -9.05 9.22 8.63
C LYS A 88 -8.06 8.57 7.67
N HIS A 89 -7.15 7.74 8.18
CA HIS A 89 -6.16 7.06 7.36
C HIS A 89 -6.60 5.64 7.07
N PHE A 90 -6.98 5.39 5.84
CA PHE A 90 -7.37 4.07 5.35
C PHE A 90 -6.29 3.50 4.43
N VAL A 91 -5.92 2.23 4.66
CA VAL A 91 -4.96 1.49 3.85
C VAL A 91 -5.72 0.45 3.04
N SER A 92 -5.63 0.53 1.71
CA SER A 92 -6.18 -0.49 0.83
C SER A 92 -5.08 -1.41 0.31
N THR A 93 -5.39 -2.71 0.18
CA THR A 93 -4.42 -3.71 -0.27
C THR A 93 -4.96 -4.47 -1.48
N VAL A 94 -4.16 -4.52 -2.53
CA VAL A 94 -4.33 -5.42 -3.68
C VAL A 94 -3.41 -6.62 -3.44
N PHE A 95 -4.01 -7.74 -3.05
CA PHE A 95 -3.32 -8.99 -2.77
C PHE A 95 -2.96 -9.71 -4.08
N GLN A 96 -1.96 -10.58 -4.02
CA GLN A 96 -1.56 -11.41 -5.17
C GLN A 96 -2.70 -12.32 -5.68
N ASP A 97 -3.55 -12.83 -4.78
CA ASP A 97 -4.76 -13.62 -5.10
C ASP A 97 -5.98 -12.77 -5.46
N LEU A 98 -5.84 -11.43 -5.50
CA LEU A 98 -6.82 -10.40 -5.85
C LEU A 98 -8.08 -10.36 -4.98
N ARG A 99 -8.42 -11.41 -4.26
CA ARG A 99 -9.60 -11.55 -3.38
C ARG A 99 -10.89 -11.03 -4.02
N LEU A 100 -11.14 -11.44 -5.27
CA LEU A 100 -12.36 -11.13 -6.00
C LEU A 100 -13.42 -12.21 -5.76
N LEU A 101 -14.69 -11.79 -5.81
CA LEU A 101 -15.82 -12.72 -5.78
C LEU A 101 -16.06 -13.28 -7.18
N ASN A 102 -15.63 -14.51 -7.40
CA ASN A 102 -15.59 -15.17 -8.71
C ASN A 102 -16.95 -15.23 -9.42
N LYS A 103 -18.02 -15.51 -8.70
CA LYS A 103 -19.38 -15.65 -9.25
C LYS A 103 -20.10 -14.29 -9.45
N LYS A 104 -19.49 -13.21 -9.03
CA LYS A 104 -19.99 -11.85 -9.17
C LYS A 104 -19.41 -11.17 -10.41
N THR A 105 -20.08 -10.12 -10.91
CA THR A 105 -19.58 -9.34 -12.04
C THR A 105 -18.39 -8.46 -11.65
N CYS A 106 -17.71 -7.89 -12.65
CA CYS A 106 -16.68 -6.87 -12.42
C CYS A 106 -17.26 -5.68 -11.65
N GLU A 107 -18.43 -5.21 -12.06
CA GLU A 107 -19.15 -4.11 -11.40
C GLU A 107 -19.49 -4.44 -9.95
N ASP A 108 -20.10 -5.62 -9.68
CA ASP A 108 -20.42 -6.05 -8.31
C ASP A 108 -19.18 -6.06 -7.41
N ASN A 109 -18.02 -6.52 -7.93
CA ASN A 109 -16.77 -6.54 -7.17
C ASN A 109 -16.25 -5.14 -6.86
N MET A 110 -16.39 -4.20 -7.78
CA MET A 110 -16.03 -2.81 -7.54
C MET A 110 -17.01 -2.14 -6.58
N TRP A 111 -18.31 -2.46 -6.69
CA TRP A 111 -19.36 -1.93 -5.82
C TRP A 111 -19.15 -2.25 -4.33
N MET A 112 -18.39 -3.30 -4.00
CA MET A 112 -18.02 -3.61 -2.62
C MET A 112 -17.15 -2.54 -1.93
N ALA A 113 -16.56 -1.63 -2.68
CA ALA A 113 -15.79 -0.51 -2.13
C ALA A 113 -16.65 0.73 -1.85
N TYR A 114 -17.96 0.68 -2.12
CA TYR A 114 -18.84 1.81 -1.85
C TYR A 114 -18.99 2.05 -0.35
N ASP A 115 -18.67 3.28 0.05
CA ASP A 115 -18.88 3.79 1.40
C ASP A 115 -19.56 5.16 1.32
N SER A 116 -20.76 5.27 1.88
CA SER A 116 -21.53 6.51 1.90
C SER A 116 -20.86 7.64 2.68
N SER A 117 -19.89 7.35 3.52
CA SER A 117 -19.09 8.39 4.21
C SER A 117 -18.04 9.04 3.32
N LEU A 118 -17.64 8.36 2.22
CA LEU A 118 -16.63 8.81 1.27
C LEU A 118 -17.22 9.49 0.03
N TYR A 119 -18.49 9.21 -0.27
CA TYR A 119 -19.19 9.69 -1.48
C TYR A 119 -20.48 10.41 -1.09
N GLY A 120 -20.73 11.57 -1.66
CA GLY A 120 -21.95 12.34 -1.41
C GLY A 120 -23.23 11.60 -1.77
N ASN A 121 -23.18 10.75 -2.82
CA ASN A 121 -24.27 9.89 -3.25
C ASN A 121 -23.76 8.74 -4.15
N LYS A 122 -24.64 7.77 -4.44
CA LYS A 122 -24.34 6.63 -5.31
C LYS A 122 -23.94 7.03 -6.73
N ASN A 123 -24.52 8.10 -7.28
CA ASN A 123 -24.22 8.54 -8.64
C ASN A 123 -22.79 9.08 -8.76
N GLU A 124 -22.26 9.74 -7.72
CA GLU A 124 -20.86 10.16 -7.66
C GLU A 124 -19.93 8.95 -7.70
N TYR A 125 -20.23 7.92 -6.89
CA TYR A 125 -19.49 6.67 -6.90
C TYR A 125 -19.49 5.99 -8.26
N PHE A 126 -20.68 5.88 -8.90
CA PHE A 126 -20.81 5.28 -10.23
C PHE A 126 -19.99 6.01 -11.29
N ARG A 127 -20.01 7.34 -11.29
CA ARG A 127 -19.19 8.14 -12.22
C ARG A 127 -17.70 7.85 -12.03
N GLU A 128 -17.19 7.88 -10.79
CA GLU A 128 -15.77 7.59 -10.52
C GLU A 128 -15.41 6.14 -10.92
N MET A 129 -16.30 5.18 -10.69
CA MET A 129 -16.14 3.79 -11.11
C MET A 129 -16.10 3.65 -12.64
N GLU A 130 -17.00 4.30 -13.37
CA GLU A 130 -17.00 4.31 -14.82
C GLU A 130 -15.74 4.97 -15.39
N ASP A 131 -15.33 6.12 -14.83
CA ASP A 131 -14.14 6.85 -15.27
C ASP A 131 -12.88 5.98 -15.12
N LEU A 132 -12.69 5.37 -13.96
CA LEU A 132 -11.58 4.45 -13.71
C LEU A 132 -11.65 3.21 -14.62
N SER A 133 -12.86 2.70 -14.87
CA SER A 133 -13.07 1.54 -15.73
C SER A 133 -12.72 1.87 -17.19
N ARG A 134 -13.04 3.07 -17.68
CA ARG A 134 -12.63 3.55 -19.02
C ARG A 134 -11.11 3.73 -19.10
N LEU A 135 -10.51 4.39 -18.10
CA LEU A 135 -9.07 4.61 -18.06
C LEU A 135 -8.26 3.31 -18.09
N LEU A 136 -8.73 2.26 -17.40
CA LEU A 136 -8.05 0.97 -17.34
C LEU A 136 -8.57 -0.07 -18.34
N GLY A 137 -9.52 0.30 -19.21
CA GLY A 137 -10.06 -0.61 -20.24
C GLY A 137 -10.87 -1.77 -19.66
N VAL A 138 -11.66 -1.52 -18.62
CA VAL A 138 -12.57 -2.47 -17.96
C VAL A 138 -14.03 -2.20 -18.31
N TYR A 139 -14.35 -1.00 -18.80
CA TYR A 139 -15.72 -0.52 -18.96
C TYR A 139 -16.63 -1.46 -19.77
N ASP A 140 -16.17 -1.97 -20.90
CA ASP A 140 -16.93 -2.88 -21.75
C ASP A 140 -17.13 -4.27 -21.15
N HIS A 141 -16.54 -4.52 -19.98
CA HIS A 141 -16.57 -5.80 -19.28
C HIS A 141 -17.26 -5.72 -17.92
N LEU A 142 -17.90 -4.60 -17.56
CA LEU A 142 -18.53 -4.39 -16.24
C LEU A 142 -19.50 -5.52 -15.86
N ASN A 143 -20.32 -5.99 -16.82
CA ASN A 143 -21.30 -7.05 -16.62
C ASN A 143 -20.72 -8.48 -16.68
N ARG A 144 -19.39 -8.63 -16.98
CA ARG A 144 -18.76 -9.94 -17.08
C ARG A 144 -18.50 -10.49 -15.68
N LYS A 145 -18.79 -11.78 -15.46
CA LYS A 145 -18.43 -12.47 -14.22
C LYS A 145 -16.92 -12.62 -14.11
N ILE A 146 -16.40 -12.55 -12.90
CA ILE A 146 -14.96 -12.69 -12.66
C ILE A 146 -14.42 -14.05 -13.10
N ASP A 147 -15.21 -15.14 -12.98
CA ASP A 147 -14.81 -16.45 -13.48
C ASP A 147 -14.48 -16.45 -14.99
N ASP A 148 -15.19 -15.63 -15.77
CA ASP A 148 -15.04 -15.52 -17.22
C ASP A 148 -13.96 -14.51 -17.65
N CYS A 149 -13.28 -13.86 -16.69
CA CYS A 149 -12.27 -12.84 -16.94
C CYS A 149 -10.86 -13.47 -16.97
N ASN A 150 -9.99 -12.94 -17.86
CA ASN A 150 -8.57 -13.25 -17.82
C ASN A 150 -7.86 -12.59 -16.62
N GLY A 151 -6.62 -13.00 -16.34
CA GLY A 151 -5.84 -12.51 -15.21
C GLY A 151 -5.65 -10.98 -15.23
N GLY A 152 -5.37 -10.41 -16.39
CA GLY A 152 -5.16 -8.97 -16.53
C GLY A 152 -6.42 -8.15 -16.23
N LEU A 153 -7.60 -8.61 -16.69
CA LEU A 153 -8.87 -7.95 -16.37
C LEU A 153 -9.17 -8.04 -14.87
N LYS A 154 -8.94 -9.22 -14.25
CA LYS A 154 -9.07 -9.41 -12.80
C LYS A 154 -8.18 -8.45 -12.01
N GLN A 155 -6.92 -8.28 -12.41
CA GLN A 155 -6.00 -7.34 -11.76
C GLN A 155 -6.50 -5.90 -11.83
N LYS A 156 -6.97 -5.46 -13.00
CA LYS A 156 -7.54 -4.13 -13.19
C LYS A 156 -8.78 -3.90 -12.31
N VAL A 157 -9.69 -4.86 -12.24
CA VAL A 157 -10.89 -4.79 -11.36
C VAL A 157 -10.49 -4.66 -9.89
N ALA A 158 -9.55 -5.47 -9.42
CA ALA A 158 -9.06 -5.40 -8.04
C ALA A 158 -8.42 -4.04 -7.72
N MET A 159 -7.66 -3.48 -8.68
CA MET A 159 -7.05 -2.16 -8.54
C MET A 159 -8.10 -1.04 -8.50
N ILE A 160 -9.08 -1.05 -9.40
CA ILE A 160 -10.18 -0.07 -9.40
C ILE A 160 -10.93 -0.14 -8.06
N ARG A 161 -11.27 -1.34 -7.59
CA ARG A 161 -11.92 -1.54 -6.29
C ARG A 161 -11.11 -0.91 -5.15
N ALA A 162 -9.78 -1.09 -5.16
CA ALA A 162 -8.91 -0.52 -4.16
C ALA A 162 -8.85 1.01 -4.21
N LEU A 163 -8.83 1.62 -5.40
CA LEU A 163 -8.81 3.07 -5.57
C LEU A 163 -10.15 3.73 -5.19
N LEU A 164 -11.27 3.06 -5.48
CA LEU A 164 -12.61 3.53 -5.13
C LEU A 164 -12.85 3.64 -3.62
N SER A 165 -12.09 2.93 -2.80
CA SER A 165 -12.13 3.12 -1.34
C SER A 165 -11.43 4.39 -0.85
N LYS A 166 -10.95 5.25 -1.75
CA LYS A 166 -10.25 6.53 -1.47
C LYS A 166 -9.16 6.39 -0.39
N PRO A 167 -8.21 5.44 -0.56
CA PRO A 167 -7.24 5.16 0.49
C PRO A 167 -6.19 6.28 0.63
N THR A 168 -5.63 6.43 1.84
CA THR A 168 -4.44 7.25 2.10
C THR A 168 -3.17 6.55 1.63
N ALA A 169 -3.16 5.20 1.71
CA ALA A 169 -2.08 4.36 1.21
C ALA A 169 -2.63 3.15 0.47
N LEU A 170 -1.98 2.82 -0.64
CA LEU A 170 -2.23 1.63 -1.45
C LEU A 170 -1.04 0.68 -1.34
N LEU A 171 -1.29 -0.54 -0.88
CA LEU A 171 -0.34 -1.65 -0.89
C LEU A 171 -0.70 -2.56 -2.07
N ALA A 172 0.27 -2.92 -2.90
CA ALA A 172 0.01 -3.77 -4.05
C ALA A 172 1.10 -4.85 -4.17
N ASP A 173 0.68 -6.11 -4.15
CA ASP A 173 1.58 -7.26 -4.29
C ASP A 173 1.52 -7.80 -5.74
N GLU A 174 2.61 -7.54 -6.50
CA GLU A 174 2.76 -7.92 -7.92
C GLU A 174 1.56 -7.50 -8.81
N PRO A 175 1.07 -6.25 -8.75
CA PRO A 175 -0.19 -5.85 -9.37
C PRO A 175 -0.16 -5.80 -10.91
N THR A 176 0.96 -6.12 -11.53
CA THR A 176 1.14 -6.18 -13.00
C THR A 176 1.54 -7.55 -13.51
N SER A 177 1.54 -8.59 -12.66
CA SER A 177 2.03 -9.93 -13.02
C SER A 177 1.27 -10.58 -14.19
N SER A 178 -0.01 -10.23 -14.39
CA SER A 178 -0.87 -10.73 -15.48
C SER A 178 -1.15 -9.68 -16.56
N LEU A 179 -0.48 -8.53 -16.52
CA LEU A 179 -0.63 -7.46 -17.50
C LEU A 179 0.53 -7.49 -18.51
N ASP A 180 0.22 -7.18 -19.77
CA ASP A 180 1.24 -6.83 -20.75
C ASP A 180 1.92 -5.50 -20.41
N LYS A 181 2.94 -5.16 -21.17
CA LYS A 181 3.75 -3.97 -20.94
C LYS A 181 2.90 -2.69 -21.00
N GLU A 182 2.07 -2.54 -22.01
CA GLU A 182 1.23 -1.34 -22.23
C GLU A 182 0.25 -1.16 -21.07
N ASN A 183 -0.48 -2.21 -20.69
CA ASN A 183 -1.42 -2.17 -19.57
C ASN A 183 -0.74 -1.93 -18.22
N SER A 184 0.49 -2.44 -18.04
CA SER A 184 1.30 -2.18 -16.85
C SER A 184 1.67 -0.71 -16.73
N TYR A 185 2.08 -0.08 -17.85
CA TYR A 185 2.35 1.37 -17.90
C TYR A 185 1.11 2.19 -17.63
N ARG A 186 0.00 1.87 -18.30
CA ARG A 186 -1.28 2.58 -18.09
C ARG A 186 -1.74 2.52 -16.65
N LEU A 187 -1.62 1.34 -16.02
CA LEU A 187 -1.94 1.20 -14.59
C LEU A 187 -1.06 2.11 -13.73
N PHE A 188 0.25 2.13 -14.00
CA PHE A 188 1.16 2.97 -13.22
C PHE A 188 0.87 4.47 -13.45
N GLU A 189 0.59 4.90 -14.66
CA GLU A 189 0.22 6.30 -14.96
C GLU A 189 -1.01 6.73 -14.15
N VAL A 190 -2.04 5.88 -14.06
CA VAL A 190 -3.22 6.12 -13.22
C VAL A 190 -2.81 6.27 -11.76
N LEU A 191 -1.98 5.36 -11.24
CA LEU A 191 -1.50 5.42 -9.85
C LEU A 191 -0.64 6.66 -9.58
N ASN A 192 0.23 7.02 -10.52
CA ASN A 192 1.06 8.22 -10.44
C ASN A 192 0.19 9.50 -10.44
N HIS A 193 -0.88 9.52 -11.24
CA HIS A 193 -1.85 10.61 -11.19
C HIS A 193 -2.51 10.72 -9.81
N PHE A 194 -2.94 9.61 -9.21
CA PHE A 194 -3.50 9.62 -7.84
C PHE A 194 -2.49 10.06 -6.80
N ASN A 195 -1.23 9.65 -6.94
CA ASN A 195 -0.16 10.10 -6.06
C ASN A 195 0.01 11.64 -6.14
N HIS A 196 0.17 12.19 -7.35
CA HIS A 196 0.40 13.63 -7.53
C HIS A 196 -0.81 14.50 -7.19
N LYS A 197 -2.03 14.05 -7.52
CA LYS A 197 -3.25 14.86 -7.36
C LYS A 197 -3.93 14.67 -6.01
N LYS A 198 -3.90 13.46 -5.47
CA LYS A 198 -4.61 13.11 -4.23
C LYS A 198 -3.67 12.80 -3.06
N GLY A 199 -2.34 12.86 -3.27
CA GLY A 199 -1.34 12.55 -2.23
C GLY A 199 -1.32 11.07 -1.84
N LEU A 200 -1.80 10.16 -2.70
CA LEU A 200 -1.83 8.73 -2.43
C LEU A 200 -0.41 8.20 -2.19
N THR A 201 -0.18 7.58 -1.04
CA THR A 201 1.05 6.84 -0.77
C THR A 201 0.95 5.46 -1.42
N ILE A 202 1.98 5.03 -2.14
CA ILE A 202 1.95 3.76 -2.88
C ILE A 202 3.12 2.90 -2.46
N ILE A 203 2.84 1.68 -1.99
CA ILE A 203 3.83 0.65 -1.74
C ILE A 203 3.58 -0.49 -2.73
N TRP A 204 4.49 -0.68 -3.66
CA TRP A 204 4.34 -1.60 -4.77
C TRP A 204 5.41 -2.68 -4.72
N ALA A 205 5.06 -3.91 -4.34
CA ALA A 205 5.97 -5.03 -4.46
C ALA A 205 6.02 -5.51 -5.92
N THR A 206 7.21 -5.56 -6.50
CA THR A 206 7.43 -6.01 -7.86
C THR A 206 8.86 -6.51 -8.10
N HIS A 207 9.00 -7.41 -9.04
CA HIS A 207 10.29 -7.84 -9.59
C HIS A 207 10.60 -7.20 -10.96
N ASN A 208 9.69 -6.38 -11.51
CA ASN A 208 9.83 -5.75 -12.82
C ASN A 208 10.76 -4.52 -12.75
N LYS A 209 12.05 -4.75 -13.01
CA LYS A 209 13.08 -3.70 -12.99
C LYS A 209 12.88 -2.62 -14.07
N GLU A 210 12.31 -2.98 -15.23
CA GLU A 210 12.05 -2.01 -16.31
C GLU A 210 11.00 -0.99 -15.89
N LEU A 211 9.95 -1.44 -15.22
CA LEU A 211 8.91 -0.57 -14.70
C LEU A 211 9.49 0.40 -13.66
N ILE A 212 10.30 -0.10 -12.71
CA ILE A 212 10.90 0.71 -11.66
C ILE A 212 11.79 1.84 -12.24
N LYS A 213 12.55 1.54 -13.31
CA LYS A 213 13.46 2.53 -13.95
C LYS A 213 12.74 3.70 -14.61
N GLN A 214 11.48 3.53 -14.97
CA GLN A 214 10.74 4.53 -15.73
C GLN A 214 9.92 5.48 -14.86
N PHE A 215 9.77 5.14 -13.59
CA PHE A 215 8.90 5.90 -12.70
C PHE A 215 9.64 6.40 -11.46
N PRO A 216 9.39 7.65 -11.05
CA PRO A 216 10.01 8.20 -9.84
C PRO A 216 9.50 7.45 -8.61
N GLY A 217 10.40 7.12 -7.71
CA GLY A 217 10.06 6.46 -6.45
C GLY A 217 11.29 6.04 -5.67
N LYS A 218 11.07 5.64 -4.44
CA LYS A 218 12.10 5.00 -3.61
C LYS A 218 12.07 3.49 -3.84
N ILE A 219 13.21 2.85 -3.64
CA ILE A 219 13.34 1.40 -3.67
C ILE A 219 13.67 0.91 -2.27
N ALA A 220 12.96 -0.09 -1.79
CA ALA A 220 13.30 -0.89 -0.64
C ALA A 220 13.59 -2.32 -1.12
N HIS A 221 14.85 -2.75 -1.03
CA HIS A 221 15.25 -4.08 -1.48
C HIS A 221 15.34 -5.03 -0.29
N LEU A 222 14.53 -6.10 -0.32
CA LEU A 222 14.56 -7.18 0.64
C LEU A 222 15.38 -8.36 0.10
N ASP A 223 16.24 -8.91 0.94
CA ASP A 223 16.92 -10.17 0.73
C ASP A 223 16.93 -10.99 2.02
N GLN A 224 16.49 -12.26 1.93
CA GLN A 224 16.40 -13.19 3.07
C GLN A 224 15.77 -12.58 4.34
N GLY A 225 14.71 -11.79 4.15
CA GLY A 225 13.97 -11.12 5.22
C GLY A 225 14.62 -9.84 5.75
N ARG A 226 15.75 -9.40 5.22
CA ARG A 226 16.44 -8.17 5.62
C ARG A 226 16.24 -7.06 4.60
N LEU A 227 16.08 -5.84 5.07
CA LEU A 227 16.14 -4.66 4.21
C LEU A 227 17.63 -4.33 3.96
N VAL A 228 18.12 -4.64 2.76
CA VAL A 228 19.54 -4.46 2.39
C VAL A 228 19.81 -3.14 1.71
N TYR A 229 18.77 -2.50 1.17
CA TYR A 229 18.85 -1.18 0.54
C TYR A 229 17.52 -0.44 0.67
N SER A 230 17.61 0.88 0.89
CA SER A 230 16.47 1.79 0.79
C SER A 230 16.98 3.14 0.28
N GLY A 231 16.45 3.60 -0.88
CA GLY A 231 16.90 4.85 -1.50
C GLY A 231 16.15 5.15 -2.80
N HIS A 232 16.57 6.21 -3.51
CA HIS A 232 15.95 6.61 -4.78
C HIS A 232 16.34 5.68 -5.94
N ALA A 233 15.42 5.50 -6.90
CA ALA A 233 15.58 4.63 -8.08
C ALA A 233 16.73 5.03 -9.03
N CYS A 234 17.28 6.23 -8.88
CA CYS A 234 18.34 6.76 -9.77
C CYS A 234 19.73 6.08 -9.62
N PHE A 235 19.87 5.08 -8.75
CA PHE A 235 21.15 4.47 -8.40
C PHE A 235 21.25 2.95 -8.69
N ILE A 236 20.35 2.39 -9.53
CA ILE A 236 20.42 0.97 -9.89
C ILE A 236 20.62 0.79 -11.40
#